data_c858da815e3dc1e1cdf2a955227a5b90
#
_entry.id   c858da815e3dc1e1cdf2a955227a5b90
#
_cell.length_a   1.000
_cell.length_b   1.000
_cell.length_c   1.000
_cell.angle_alpha   90.00
_cell.angle_beta   90.00
_cell.angle_gamma   90.00
#
_symmetry.space_group_name_H-M   'P 1'
#
loop_
_entity.id
_entity.type
_entity.pdbx_description
1 polymer ?
#
loop_
_entity_poly.entity_id
_entity_poly.type
_entity_poly.pdbx_seq_one_letter_code
_entity_poly.pdbx_strand_id
1 'polypeptide(L)'
;MKIAILGGDGFIGWPTALHLSDAGHDIHILDNLSRRWIDTELGVQSLTPMDSIQERTRIWHAETGRRIHFNLIDLARDYELLKNWLTEHRPDAIVHFAEQRAAPYSMKSDRHKNYTVNNNVNATHNLLNALVELELDAHLVHLGTMGVYGYSTVGAAIPEGYLPVGIETMAGKTVTQDILYPSNPGSIYHMTKCLDQLLFQFYAKNDGLRITDLHQGIVWGTHTEQTRRHAQLINRFDYDGDYGTVLNRFLIQAAIGYPLTVHGTGGQTRAFIHIQDSVRCIELALKNPPARGSRVGLRPRLRNF
;
A
#
# COMPACT_ATOMS: atom_id res chain seq x y z
N MET A 1 -11.11 -1.65 -17.49
CA MET A 1 -11.07 -2.66 -16.42
C MET A 1 -11.96 -2.21 -15.28
N LYS A 2 -12.57 -3.14 -14.58
CA LYS A 2 -13.16 -2.90 -13.26
C LYS A 2 -12.07 -3.13 -12.21
N ILE A 3 -11.80 -2.11 -11.39
CA ILE A 3 -10.70 -2.14 -10.42
C ILE A 3 -11.23 -1.86 -9.02
N ALA A 4 -10.97 -2.77 -8.09
CA ALA A 4 -11.21 -2.55 -6.66
C ALA A 4 -10.00 -1.85 -6.02
N ILE A 5 -10.25 -0.76 -5.30
CA ILE A 5 -9.24 -0.03 -4.53
C ILE A 5 -9.55 -0.24 -3.04
N LEU A 6 -8.81 -1.13 -2.40
CA LEU A 6 -8.96 -1.43 -0.98
C LEU A 6 -8.16 -0.40 -0.15
N GLY A 7 -8.81 0.31 0.74
CA GLY A 7 -8.21 1.45 1.46
C GLY A 7 -8.21 2.74 0.64
N GLY A 8 -9.25 2.96 -0.17
CA GLY A 8 -9.32 4.06 -1.13
C GLY A 8 -9.56 5.44 -0.51
N ASP A 9 -9.94 5.57 0.76
CA ASP A 9 -10.00 6.85 1.47
C ASP A 9 -8.65 7.27 2.08
N GLY A 10 -7.65 6.38 1.98
CA GLY A 10 -6.30 6.60 2.48
C GLY A 10 -5.43 7.54 1.64
N PHE A 11 -4.21 7.81 2.15
CA PHE A 11 -3.25 8.75 1.57
C PHE A 11 -2.85 8.42 0.12
N ILE A 12 -2.65 7.14 -0.22
CA ILE A 12 -2.29 6.70 -1.56
C ILE A 12 -3.52 6.20 -2.32
N GLY A 13 -4.50 5.63 -1.60
CA GLY A 13 -5.70 5.05 -2.21
C GLY A 13 -6.54 6.09 -2.96
N TRP A 14 -6.77 7.26 -2.35
CA TRP A 14 -7.59 8.30 -2.96
C TRP A 14 -7.02 8.84 -4.29
N PRO A 15 -5.77 9.33 -4.36
CA PRO A 15 -5.21 9.78 -5.63
C PRO A 15 -5.08 8.66 -6.67
N THR A 16 -4.88 7.40 -6.24
CA THR A 16 -4.90 6.25 -7.14
C THR A 16 -6.29 6.03 -7.75
N ALA A 17 -7.36 6.12 -6.94
CA ALA A 17 -8.73 6.01 -7.42
C ALA A 17 -9.07 7.08 -8.45
N LEU A 18 -8.69 8.34 -8.21
CA LEU A 18 -8.89 9.43 -9.15
C LEU A 18 -8.09 9.21 -10.45
N HIS A 19 -6.82 8.85 -10.35
CA HIS A 19 -5.95 8.64 -11.50
C HIS A 19 -6.47 7.53 -12.42
N LEU A 20 -6.82 6.38 -11.85
CA LEU A 20 -7.34 5.24 -12.62
C LEU A 20 -8.75 5.52 -13.17
N SER A 21 -9.60 6.24 -12.43
CA SER A 21 -10.89 6.71 -12.93
C SER A 21 -10.72 7.64 -14.14
N ASP A 22 -9.76 8.57 -14.07
CA ASP A 22 -9.44 9.48 -15.17
C ASP A 22 -8.95 8.74 -16.41
N ALA A 23 -8.18 7.68 -16.21
CA ALA A 23 -7.74 6.77 -17.28
C ALA A 23 -8.87 5.90 -17.87
N GLY A 24 -10.11 6.03 -17.41
CA GLY A 24 -11.29 5.36 -17.97
C GLY A 24 -11.60 4.00 -17.36
N HIS A 25 -11.06 3.67 -16.20
CA HIS A 25 -11.40 2.45 -15.48
C HIS A 25 -12.66 2.63 -14.63
N ASP A 26 -13.41 1.54 -14.43
CA ASP A 26 -14.53 1.44 -13.50
C ASP A 26 -13.98 1.20 -12.09
N ILE A 27 -14.11 2.19 -11.21
CA ILE A 27 -13.43 2.21 -9.91
C ILE A 27 -14.40 2.00 -8.77
N HIS A 28 -14.08 1.01 -7.93
CA HIS A 28 -14.78 0.69 -6.70
C HIS A 28 -13.84 0.80 -5.50
N ILE A 29 -14.13 1.71 -4.61
CA ILE A 29 -13.41 1.86 -3.33
C ILE A 29 -14.08 0.97 -2.29
N LEU A 30 -13.28 0.16 -1.59
CA LEU A 30 -13.65 -0.57 -0.38
C LEU A 30 -12.79 -0.03 0.77
N ASP A 31 -13.43 0.50 1.81
CA ASP A 31 -12.72 1.10 2.95
C ASP A 31 -13.59 1.01 4.21
N ASN A 32 -12.97 0.83 5.37
CA ASN A 32 -13.66 0.85 6.67
C ASN A 32 -13.57 2.21 7.38
N LEU A 33 -12.95 3.20 6.75
CA LEU A 33 -12.72 4.56 7.25
C LEU A 33 -11.91 4.61 8.57
N SER A 34 -11.19 3.54 8.90
CA SER A 34 -10.44 3.44 10.15
C SER A 34 -9.40 4.55 10.31
N ARG A 35 -8.82 5.05 9.21
CA ARG A 35 -7.86 6.15 9.29
C ARG A 35 -8.47 7.43 9.86
N ARG A 36 -9.77 7.70 9.60
CA ARG A 36 -10.48 8.85 10.16
C ARG A 36 -10.74 8.69 11.67
N TRP A 37 -11.04 7.45 12.10
CA TRP A 37 -11.17 7.13 13.53
C TRP A 37 -9.86 7.27 14.29
N ILE A 38 -8.75 6.88 13.66
CA ILE A 38 -7.40 7.05 14.21
C ILE A 38 -7.05 8.53 14.38
N ASP A 39 -7.46 9.41 13.45
CA ASP A 39 -7.30 10.87 13.64
C ASP A 39 -7.98 11.34 14.92
N THR A 40 -9.21 10.90 15.17
CA THR A 40 -9.96 11.22 16.38
C THR A 40 -9.27 10.64 17.63
N GLU A 41 -8.82 9.40 17.58
CA GLU A 41 -8.11 8.75 18.68
C GLU A 41 -6.82 9.51 19.07
N LEU A 42 -6.08 9.97 18.08
CA LEU A 42 -4.82 10.70 18.28
C LEU A 42 -5.02 12.18 18.58
N GLY A 43 -6.23 12.70 18.45
CA GLY A 43 -6.51 14.14 18.58
C GLY A 43 -5.83 14.97 17.50
N VAL A 44 -5.67 14.42 16.29
CA VAL A 44 -5.03 15.07 15.14
C VAL A 44 -5.99 15.21 13.99
N GLN A 45 -5.63 16.04 13.03
CA GLN A 45 -6.38 16.18 11.78
C GLN A 45 -5.41 16.42 10.61
N SER A 46 -5.87 16.14 9.42
CA SER A 46 -5.14 16.52 8.21
C SER A 46 -5.06 18.04 8.10
N LEU A 47 -3.92 18.57 7.68
CA LEU A 47 -3.77 20.00 7.41
C LEU A 47 -4.61 20.44 6.18
N THR A 48 -4.78 19.55 5.21
CA THR A 48 -5.67 19.77 4.08
C THR A 48 -7.09 19.34 4.41
N PRO A 49 -8.13 20.02 3.86
CA PRO A 49 -9.52 19.64 4.08
C PRO A 49 -9.81 18.18 3.69
N MET A 50 -10.55 17.47 4.54
CA MET A 50 -10.93 16.07 4.32
C MET A 50 -12.44 15.91 4.43
N ASP A 51 -13.15 16.20 3.34
CA ASP A 51 -14.58 15.93 3.24
C ASP A 51 -14.89 14.43 3.29
N SER A 52 -16.17 14.09 3.47
CA SER A 52 -16.59 12.69 3.41
C SER A 52 -16.25 12.05 2.07
N ILE A 53 -16.04 10.75 2.05
CA ILE A 53 -15.74 10.04 0.79
C ILE A 53 -16.88 10.19 -0.22
N GLN A 54 -18.13 10.25 0.26
CA GLN A 54 -19.32 10.46 -0.57
C GLN A 54 -19.27 11.83 -1.25
N GLU A 55 -18.92 12.91 -0.51
CA GLU A 55 -18.81 14.24 -1.08
C GLU A 55 -17.66 14.34 -2.08
N ARG A 56 -16.51 13.77 -1.76
CA ARG A 56 -15.34 13.75 -2.64
C ARG A 56 -15.63 12.99 -3.95
N THR A 57 -16.32 11.87 -3.90
CA THR A 57 -16.74 11.12 -5.11
C THR A 57 -17.80 11.86 -5.91
N ARG A 58 -18.73 12.59 -5.23
CA ARG A 58 -19.73 13.46 -5.89
C ARG A 58 -19.06 14.61 -6.65
N ILE A 59 -18.07 15.27 -6.03
CA ILE A 59 -17.29 16.33 -6.66
C ILE A 59 -16.53 15.79 -7.87
N TRP A 60 -15.87 14.64 -7.73
CA TRP A 60 -15.18 14.00 -8.85
C TRP A 60 -16.12 13.73 -10.02
N HIS A 61 -17.33 13.25 -9.73
CA HIS A 61 -18.34 13.04 -10.77
C HIS A 61 -18.77 14.34 -11.44
N ALA A 62 -18.99 15.41 -10.67
CA ALA A 62 -19.35 16.72 -11.20
C ALA A 62 -18.26 17.30 -12.12
N GLU A 63 -16.98 17.15 -11.74
CA GLU A 63 -15.83 17.66 -12.49
C GLU A 63 -15.54 16.87 -13.77
N THR A 64 -15.83 15.55 -13.78
CA THR A 64 -15.33 14.66 -14.85
C THR A 64 -16.40 13.86 -15.58
N GLY A 65 -17.64 13.82 -15.07
CA GLY A 65 -18.69 12.91 -15.51
C GLY A 65 -18.44 11.44 -15.12
N ARG A 66 -17.31 11.11 -14.47
CA ARG A 66 -16.92 9.75 -14.11
C ARG A 66 -17.36 9.42 -12.70
N ARG A 67 -17.86 8.20 -12.48
CA ARG A 67 -18.27 7.74 -11.15
C ARG A 67 -17.17 6.92 -10.50
N ILE A 68 -17.02 7.09 -9.19
CA ILE A 68 -16.26 6.20 -8.31
C ILE A 68 -17.26 5.68 -7.29
N HIS A 69 -17.35 4.35 -7.18
CA HIS A 69 -18.25 3.67 -6.26
C HIS A 69 -17.56 3.49 -4.91
N PHE A 70 -18.32 3.67 -3.82
CA PHE A 70 -17.81 3.48 -2.46
C PHE A 70 -18.60 2.40 -1.74
N ASN A 71 -17.89 1.48 -1.10
CA ASN A 71 -18.44 0.39 -0.30
C ASN A 71 -17.77 0.38 1.07
N LEU A 72 -18.58 0.45 2.13
CA LEU A 72 -18.08 0.37 3.50
C LEU A 72 -17.88 -1.09 3.88
N ILE A 73 -16.65 -1.58 3.87
CA ILE A 73 -16.29 -2.97 4.20
C ILE A 73 -15.00 -2.98 5.00
N ASP A 74 -14.98 -3.66 6.13
CA ASP A 74 -13.78 -3.98 6.91
C ASP A 74 -13.23 -5.34 6.46
N LEU A 75 -12.18 -5.32 5.66
CA LEU A 75 -11.58 -6.54 5.09
C LEU A 75 -11.08 -7.52 6.16
N ALA A 76 -10.63 -7.00 7.31
CA ALA A 76 -10.11 -7.83 8.39
C ALA A 76 -11.21 -8.55 9.19
N ARG A 77 -12.43 -7.98 9.21
CA ARG A 77 -13.52 -8.46 10.06
C ARG A 77 -14.71 -9.01 9.28
N ASP A 78 -14.99 -8.44 8.10
CA ASP A 78 -16.24 -8.71 7.36
C ASP A 78 -15.97 -9.61 6.14
N TYR A 79 -15.38 -10.80 6.40
CA TYR A 79 -15.00 -11.76 5.34
C TYR A 79 -16.16 -12.08 4.38
N GLU A 80 -17.36 -12.36 4.91
CA GLU A 80 -18.51 -12.69 4.07
C GLU A 80 -18.99 -11.50 3.22
N LEU A 81 -18.91 -10.27 3.74
CA LEU A 81 -19.23 -9.07 2.95
C LEU A 81 -18.23 -8.88 1.81
N LEU A 82 -16.94 -9.06 2.08
CA LEU A 82 -15.90 -9.03 1.07
C LEU A 82 -16.14 -10.08 -0.02
N LYS A 83 -16.39 -11.33 0.38
CA LYS A 83 -16.64 -12.45 -0.53
C LYS A 83 -17.89 -12.22 -1.40
N ASN A 84 -18.99 -11.77 -0.80
CA ASN A 84 -20.20 -11.43 -1.53
C ASN A 84 -19.96 -10.30 -2.53
N TRP A 85 -19.25 -9.25 -2.13
CA TRP A 85 -18.88 -8.15 -3.02
C TRP A 85 -18.02 -8.64 -4.21
N LEU A 86 -17.01 -9.47 -3.95
CA LEU A 86 -16.17 -10.06 -5.00
C LEU A 86 -16.94 -10.96 -5.95
N THR A 87 -17.90 -11.72 -5.43
CA THR A 87 -18.80 -12.59 -6.23
C THR A 87 -19.64 -11.77 -7.20
N GLU A 88 -20.23 -10.67 -6.72
CA GLU A 88 -21.11 -9.80 -7.50
C GLU A 88 -20.32 -8.99 -8.57
N HIS A 89 -19.20 -8.41 -8.16
CA HIS A 89 -18.53 -7.42 -8.97
C HIS A 89 -17.42 -7.99 -9.86
N ARG A 90 -16.78 -9.09 -9.46
CA ARG A 90 -15.70 -9.80 -10.18
C ARG A 90 -14.70 -8.84 -10.82
N PRO A 91 -13.92 -8.07 -10.03
CA PRO A 91 -12.98 -7.10 -10.58
C PRO A 91 -11.86 -7.77 -11.40
N ASP A 92 -11.40 -7.08 -12.45
CA ASP A 92 -10.25 -7.50 -13.26
C ASP A 92 -8.92 -7.37 -12.51
N ALA A 93 -8.86 -6.37 -11.62
CA ALA A 93 -7.69 -6.09 -10.79
C ALA A 93 -8.09 -5.51 -9.43
N ILE A 94 -7.19 -5.70 -8.46
CA ILE A 94 -7.37 -5.21 -7.09
C ILE A 94 -6.09 -4.48 -6.69
N VAL A 95 -6.23 -3.26 -6.15
CA VAL A 95 -5.12 -2.52 -5.55
C VAL A 95 -5.33 -2.47 -4.04
N HIS A 96 -4.40 -3.00 -3.27
CA HIS A 96 -4.56 -3.19 -1.83
C HIS A 96 -3.70 -2.22 -1.01
N PHE A 97 -4.39 -1.29 -0.33
CA PHE A 97 -3.85 -0.32 0.63
C PHE A 97 -4.54 -0.40 2.01
N ALA A 98 -5.50 -1.31 2.20
CA ALA A 98 -6.36 -1.36 3.39
C ALA A 98 -5.63 -1.88 4.62
N GLU A 99 -4.56 -1.19 5.00
CA GLU A 99 -3.72 -1.54 6.13
C GLU A 99 -3.34 -0.31 6.97
N GLN A 100 -3.11 -0.54 8.26
CA GLN A 100 -2.47 0.44 9.12
C GLN A 100 -1.00 0.57 8.71
N ARG A 101 -0.59 1.75 8.21
CA ARG A 101 0.68 2.01 7.52
C ARG A 101 1.76 2.68 8.37
N ALA A 102 1.46 3.06 9.62
CA ALA A 102 2.36 3.88 10.42
C ALA A 102 3.17 3.05 11.41
N ALA A 103 4.49 3.01 11.23
CA ALA A 103 5.40 2.32 12.13
C ALA A 103 5.31 2.88 13.58
N PRO A 104 5.34 4.21 13.82
CA PRO A 104 5.21 4.75 15.17
C PRO A 104 3.88 4.37 15.84
N TYR A 105 2.76 4.50 15.14
CA TYR A 105 1.45 4.09 15.67
C TYR A 105 1.44 2.61 16.06
N SER A 106 2.00 1.72 15.24
CA SER A 106 2.06 0.29 15.53
C SER A 106 2.85 -0.06 16.80
N MET A 107 3.67 0.86 17.31
CA MET A 107 4.54 0.65 18.48
C MET A 107 4.09 1.39 19.74
N LYS A 108 2.99 2.16 19.68
CA LYS A 108 2.53 3.01 20.80
C LYS A 108 2.18 2.25 22.07
N SER A 109 1.50 1.12 21.95
CA SER A 109 1.11 0.26 23.07
C SER A 109 0.76 -1.15 22.55
N ASP A 110 0.53 -2.09 23.47
CA ASP A 110 0.11 -3.44 23.10
C ASP A 110 -1.23 -3.47 22.34
N ARG A 111 -2.16 -2.56 22.67
CA ARG A 111 -3.40 -2.39 21.91
C ARG A 111 -3.12 -2.05 20.45
N HIS A 112 -2.19 -1.13 20.17
CA HIS A 112 -1.83 -0.71 18.83
C HIS A 112 -1.08 -1.79 18.06
N LYS A 113 -0.22 -2.56 18.74
CA LYS A 113 0.44 -3.74 18.17
C LYS A 113 -0.60 -4.77 17.74
N ASN A 114 -1.52 -5.15 18.64
CA ASN A 114 -2.58 -6.11 18.37
C ASN A 114 -3.50 -5.62 17.25
N TYR A 115 -3.90 -4.35 17.27
CA TYR A 115 -4.70 -3.78 16.20
C TYR A 115 -4.00 -3.89 14.86
N THR A 116 -2.71 -3.50 14.79
CA THR A 116 -1.94 -3.52 13.54
C THR A 116 -1.83 -4.95 12.96
N VAL A 117 -1.50 -5.94 13.80
CA VAL A 117 -1.42 -7.33 13.37
C VAL A 117 -2.78 -7.83 12.88
N ASN A 118 -3.83 -7.68 13.69
CA ASN A 118 -5.15 -8.19 13.37
C ASN A 118 -5.76 -7.51 12.13
N ASN A 119 -5.55 -6.20 11.98
CA ASN A 119 -6.04 -5.49 10.82
C ASN A 119 -5.28 -5.88 9.55
N ASN A 120 -3.97 -5.78 9.55
CA ASN A 120 -3.19 -5.90 8.33
C ASN A 120 -3.15 -7.35 7.83
N VAL A 121 -2.76 -8.29 8.70
CA VAL A 121 -2.60 -9.70 8.31
C VAL A 121 -3.95 -10.32 7.93
N ASN A 122 -5.01 -10.05 8.72
CA ASN A 122 -6.33 -10.62 8.40
C ASN A 122 -6.92 -9.99 7.13
N ALA A 123 -6.73 -8.67 6.89
CA ALA A 123 -7.22 -8.05 5.66
C ALA A 123 -6.59 -8.67 4.41
N THR A 124 -5.26 -8.84 4.42
CA THR A 124 -4.53 -9.48 3.33
C THR A 124 -4.93 -10.95 3.17
N HIS A 125 -4.95 -11.73 4.26
CA HIS A 125 -5.29 -13.15 4.22
C HIS A 125 -6.74 -13.39 3.77
N ASN A 126 -7.69 -12.64 4.28
CA ASN A 126 -9.09 -12.75 3.87
C ASN A 126 -9.27 -12.48 2.38
N LEU A 127 -8.57 -11.46 1.85
CA LEU A 127 -8.60 -11.17 0.42
C LEU A 127 -8.05 -12.35 -0.41
N LEU A 128 -6.88 -12.85 -0.07
CA LEU A 128 -6.25 -13.96 -0.80
C LEU A 128 -7.11 -15.22 -0.76
N ASN A 129 -7.66 -15.55 0.42
CA ASN A 129 -8.56 -16.68 0.59
C ASN A 129 -9.83 -16.56 -0.26
N ALA A 130 -10.47 -15.37 -0.26
CA ALA A 130 -11.66 -15.13 -1.08
C ALA A 130 -11.37 -15.24 -2.59
N LEU A 131 -10.20 -14.78 -3.06
CA LEU A 131 -9.79 -14.92 -4.44
C LEU A 131 -9.66 -16.39 -4.87
N VAL A 132 -9.10 -17.22 -3.99
CA VAL A 132 -8.96 -18.67 -4.23
C VAL A 132 -10.33 -19.36 -4.19
N GLU A 133 -11.14 -19.14 -3.16
CA GLU A 133 -12.47 -19.76 -3.03
C GLU A 133 -13.40 -19.42 -4.22
N LEU A 134 -13.30 -18.21 -4.77
CA LEU A 134 -14.12 -17.76 -5.88
C LEU A 134 -13.52 -18.06 -7.26
N GLU A 135 -12.35 -18.70 -7.30
CA GLU A 135 -11.57 -18.91 -8.53
C GLU A 135 -11.46 -17.62 -9.36
N LEU A 136 -11.23 -16.49 -8.67
CA LEU A 136 -11.23 -15.18 -9.30
C LEU A 136 -9.83 -14.83 -9.82
N ASP A 137 -9.69 -14.79 -11.15
CA ASP A 137 -8.44 -14.43 -11.81
C ASP A 137 -8.23 -12.91 -11.87
N ALA A 138 -8.17 -12.27 -10.71
CA ALA A 138 -7.84 -10.84 -10.60
C ALA A 138 -6.33 -10.64 -10.39
N HIS A 139 -5.78 -9.57 -10.97
CA HIS A 139 -4.41 -9.16 -10.67
C HIS A 139 -4.38 -8.34 -9.39
N LEU A 140 -3.74 -8.86 -8.34
CA LEU A 140 -3.53 -8.16 -7.08
C LEU A 140 -2.25 -7.31 -7.15
N VAL A 141 -2.39 -6.00 -7.02
CA VAL A 141 -1.28 -5.05 -6.81
C VAL A 141 -1.31 -4.61 -5.36
N HIS A 142 -0.31 -5.00 -4.60
CA HIS A 142 -0.15 -4.60 -3.21
C HIS A 142 0.91 -3.52 -3.07
N LEU A 143 0.75 -2.65 -2.07
CA LEU A 143 1.74 -1.64 -1.74
C LEU A 143 2.52 -2.04 -0.50
N GLY A 144 3.66 -2.67 -0.74
CA GLY A 144 4.65 -3.01 0.26
C GLY A 144 5.51 -1.83 0.68
N THR A 145 6.62 -2.09 1.32
CA THR A 145 7.53 -1.07 1.84
C THR A 145 8.98 -1.52 1.79
N MET A 146 9.89 -0.60 1.51
CA MET A 146 11.34 -0.84 1.70
C MET A 146 11.71 -1.12 3.16
N GLY A 147 10.83 -0.78 4.12
CA GLY A 147 11.05 -1.05 5.54
C GLY A 147 11.13 -2.52 5.92
N VAL A 148 10.71 -3.45 5.05
CA VAL A 148 10.86 -4.90 5.26
C VAL A 148 12.33 -5.33 5.30
N TYR A 149 13.21 -4.62 4.60
CA TYR A 149 14.65 -4.91 4.55
C TYR A 149 15.44 -4.40 5.75
N GLY A 150 14.79 -3.63 6.64
CA GLY A 150 15.42 -3.02 7.81
C GLY A 150 16.14 -1.71 7.48
N TYR A 151 16.77 -1.13 8.51
CA TYR A 151 17.41 0.19 8.44
C TYR A 151 18.94 0.13 8.62
N SER A 152 19.48 -1.04 8.90
CA SER A 152 20.91 -1.24 9.10
C SER A 152 21.48 -2.01 7.92
N THR A 153 22.02 -1.30 6.97
CA THR A 153 22.82 -1.89 5.90
C THR A 153 24.25 -1.48 6.08
N VAL A 154 25.17 -2.41 6.07
CA VAL A 154 26.61 -2.22 6.16
C VAL A 154 27.17 -1.58 4.86
N GLY A 155 26.49 -0.57 4.31
CA GLY A 155 26.91 0.08 3.06
C GLY A 155 26.72 -0.76 1.79
N ALA A 156 26.08 -1.92 1.88
CA ALA A 156 25.79 -2.77 0.72
C ALA A 156 24.45 -2.39 0.08
N ALA A 157 24.38 -2.45 -1.24
CA ALA A 157 23.12 -2.36 -1.96
C ALA A 157 22.25 -3.58 -1.61
N ILE A 158 21.00 -3.36 -1.19
CA ILE A 158 20.03 -4.43 -0.92
C ILE A 158 19.42 -4.86 -2.24
N PRO A 159 19.51 -6.16 -2.61
CA PRO A 159 18.80 -6.66 -3.78
C PRO A 159 17.29 -6.63 -3.55
N GLU A 160 16.53 -6.23 -4.57
CA GLU A 160 15.07 -6.24 -4.49
C GLU A 160 14.54 -7.68 -4.56
N GLY A 161 13.95 -8.14 -3.46
CA GLY A 161 13.16 -9.34 -3.35
C GLY A 161 13.96 -10.64 -3.34
N TYR A 162 14.38 -11.14 -4.48
CA TYR A 162 15.04 -12.45 -4.56
C TYR A 162 16.55 -12.34 -4.65
N LEU A 163 17.23 -13.16 -3.87
CA LEU A 163 18.68 -13.25 -3.81
C LEU A 163 19.12 -14.65 -4.28
N PRO A 164 19.99 -14.77 -5.31
CA PRO A 164 20.61 -16.04 -5.64
C PRO A 164 21.63 -16.40 -4.58
N VAL A 165 21.44 -17.56 -3.92
CA VAL A 165 22.35 -18.08 -2.90
C VAL A 165 22.90 -19.45 -3.32
N GLY A 166 24.20 -19.65 -3.08
CA GLY A 166 24.84 -20.95 -3.22
C GLY A 166 24.61 -21.79 -1.97
N ILE A 167 23.97 -22.94 -2.12
CA ILE A 167 23.70 -23.89 -1.04
C ILE A 167 24.55 -25.13 -1.29
N GLU A 168 25.41 -25.50 -0.33
CA GLU A 168 26.16 -26.75 -0.40
C GLU A 168 25.24 -27.92 -0.04
N THR A 169 25.16 -28.89 -0.92
CA THR A 169 24.40 -30.13 -0.70
C THR A 169 25.21 -31.13 0.13
N MET A 170 24.52 -32.10 0.73
CA MET A 170 25.19 -33.20 1.47
C MET A 170 26.19 -33.97 0.62
N ALA A 171 26.11 -33.91 -0.70
CA ALA A 171 27.07 -34.56 -1.63
C ALA A 171 28.24 -33.62 -2.00
N GLY A 172 28.42 -32.51 -1.30
CA GLY A 172 29.52 -31.55 -1.54
C GLY A 172 29.39 -30.74 -2.84
N LYS A 173 28.19 -30.69 -3.45
CA LYS A 173 27.93 -29.88 -4.65
C LYS A 173 27.22 -28.59 -4.25
N THR A 174 27.64 -27.45 -4.81
CA THR A 174 26.92 -26.20 -4.66
C THR A 174 25.81 -26.09 -5.71
N VAL A 175 24.58 -25.87 -5.26
CA VAL A 175 23.45 -25.52 -6.12
C VAL A 175 23.04 -24.08 -5.86
N THR A 176 22.70 -23.33 -6.91
CA THR A 176 22.20 -21.95 -6.77
C THR A 176 20.69 -21.99 -6.69
N GLN A 177 20.15 -21.35 -5.65
CA GLN A 177 18.71 -21.20 -5.46
C GLN A 177 18.38 -19.74 -5.17
N ASP A 178 17.34 -19.23 -5.82
CA ASP A 178 16.80 -17.92 -5.49
C ASP A 178 15.93 -18.01 -4.25
N ILE A 179 16.31 -17.28 -3.21
CA ILE A 179 15.53 -17.13 -1.99
C ILE A 179 14.99 -15.69 -1.87
N LEU A 180 13.87 -15.53 -1.17
CA LEU A 180 13.44 -14.19 -0.79
C LEU A 180 14.52 -13.55 0.10
N TYR A 181 14.87 -12.29 -0.18
CA TYR A 181 15.85 -11.58 0.64
C TYR A 181 15.38 -11.57 2.11
N PRO A 182 16.26 -11.87 3.07
CA PRO A 182 15.88 -11.94 4.48
C PRO A 182 15.29 -10.63 4.99
N SER A 183 14.10 -10.70 5.59
CA SER A 183 13.43 -9.57 6.18
C SER A 183 14.06 -9.19 7.52
N ASN A 184 14.11 -7.88 7.82
CA ASN A 184 14.60 -7.34 9.09
C ASN A 184 13.69 -6.21 9.58
N PRO A 185 12.43 -6.51 9.99
CA PRO A 185 11.43 -5.51 10.31
C PRO A 185 11.79 -4.73 11.58
N GLY A 186 11.73 -3.38 11.51
CA GLY A 186 12.00 -2.49 12.64
C GLY A 186 10.76 -2.11 13.46
N SER A 187 9.57 -2.60 13.14
CA SER A 187 8.31 -2.37 13.87
C SER A 187 7.28 -3.45 13.57
N ILE A 188 6.19 -3.47 14.35
CA ILE A 188 5.05 -4.37 14.09
C ILE A 188 4.44 -4.11 12.71
N TYR A 189 4.33 -2.85 12.27
CA TYR A 189 3.90 -2.55 10.91
C TYR A 189 4.81 -3.21 9.86
N HIS A 190 6.14 -3.04 9.97
CA HIS A 190 7.07 -3.68 9.03
C HIS A 190 7.01 -5.22 9.11
N MET A 191 6.76 -5.77 10.31
CA MET A 191 6.55 -7.20 10.50
C MET A 191 5.33 -7.68 9.71
N THR A 192 4.18 -6.98 9.78
CA THR A 192 2.99 -7.38 9.01
C THR A 192 3.27 -7.36 7.51
N LYS A 193 4.03 -6.38 7.02
CA LYS A 193 4.45 -6.33 5.61
C LYS A 193 5.38 -7.49 5.20
N CYS A 194 6.21 -7.98 6.13
CA CYS A 194 6.99 -9.21 5.88
C CYS A 194 6.09 -10.46 5.83
N LEU A 195 5.06 -10.52 6.66
CA LEU A 195 4.07 -11.60 6.63
C LEU A 195 3.27 -11.59 5.33
N ASP A 196 2.89 -10.41 4.82
CA ASP A 196 2.23 -10.28 3.52
C ASP A 196 3.09 -10.87 2.39
N GLN A 197 4.40 -10.59 2.37
CA GLN A 197 5.31 -11.19 1.38
C GLN A 197 5.28 -12.72 1.41
N LEU A 198 5.24 -13.32 2.60
CA LEU A 198 5.18 -14.77 2.75
C LEU A 198 3.83 -15.32 2.29
N LEU A 199 2.72 -14.67 2.64
CA LEU A 199 1.39 -15.02 2.15
C LEU A 199 1.35 -14.93 0.61
N PHE A 200 1.83 -13.85 0.03
CA PHE A 200 1.85 -13.67 -1.42
C PHE A 200 2.65 -14.76 -2.14
N GLN A 201 3.82 -15.14 -1.61
CA GLN A 201 4.60 -16.24 -2.18
C GLN A 201 3.85 -17.57 -2.11
N PHE A 202 3.22 -17.84 -0.97
CA PHE A 202 2.45 -19.07 -0.78
C PHE A 202 1.32 -19.15 -1.81
N TYR A 203 0.46 -18.13 -1.88
CA TYR A 203 -0.71 -18.12 -2.75
C TYR A 203 -0.36 -18.02 -4.24
N ALA A 204 0.68 -17.29 -4.61
CA ALA A 204 1.16 -17.25 -5.99
C ALA A 204 1.69 -18.61 -6.45
N LYS A 205 2.43 -19.31 -5.57
CA LYS A 205 3.02 -20.62 -5.88
C LYS A 205 2.00 -21.76 -5.90
N ASN A 206 1.12 -21.82 -4.89
CA ASN A 206 0.25 -22.99 -4.68
C ASN A 206 -1.10 -22.83 -5.38
N ASP A 207 -1.65 -21.59 -5.44
CA ASP A 207 -2.98 -21.32 -5.98
C ASP A 207 -2.92 -20.54 -7.29
N GLY A 208 -1.73 -20.16 -7.74
CA GLY A 208 -1.51 -19.50 -9.02
C GLY A 208 -2.00 -18.07 -9.09
N LEU A 209 -2.19 -17.38 -7.95
CA LEU A 209 -2.61 -15.99 -7.94
C LEU A 209 -1.58 -15.08 -8.62
N ARG A 210 -2.07 -14.07 -9.34
CA ARG A 210 -1.23 -13.05 -9.99
C ARG A 210 -1.04 -11.88 -9.04
N ILE A 211 0.17 -11.74 -8.48
CA ILE A 211 0.46 -10.75 -7.44
C ILE A 211 1.68 -9.92 -7.82
N THR A 212 1.54 -8.60 -7.67
CA THR A 212 2.66 -7.65 -7.70
C THR A 212 2.72 -6.91 -6.38
N ASP A 213 3.84 -7.01 -5.67
CA ASP A 213 4.09 -6.32 -4.41
C ASP A 213 5.12 -5.21 -4.62
N LEU A 214 4.69 -3.93 -4.55
CA LEU A 214 5.52 -2.77 -4.83
C LEU A 214 6.19 -2.26 -3.55
N HIS A 215 7.48 -2.48 -3.40
CA HIS A 215 8.26 -1.99 -2.26
C HIS A 215 8.69 -0.55 -2.49
N GLN A 216 7.91 0.39 -2.02
CA GLN A 216 8.19 1.80 -2.22
C GLN A 216 8.86 2.45 -1.00
N GLY A 217 9.53 3.60 -1.26
CA GLY A 217 10.05 4.49 -0.24
C GLY A 217 8.95 5.34 0.42
N ILE A 218 9.37 6.42 1.09
CA ILE A 218 8.44 7.36 1.75
C ILE A 218 7.71 8.17 0.68
N VAL A 219 6.38 8.03 0.64
CA VAL A 219 5.53 8.80 -0.29
C VAL A 219 5.25 10.19 0.28
N TRP A 220 5.38 11.22 -0.54
CA TRP A 220 5.12 12.60 -0.18
C TRP A 220 4.31 13.33 -1.24
N GLY A 221 3.79 14.52 -0.88
CA GLY A 221 3.00 15.38 -1.76
C GLY A 221 1.49 15.22 -1.55
N THR A 222 0.75 16.27 -1.85
CA THR A 222 -0.71 16.35 -1.69
C THR A 222 -1.45 16.43 -3.01
N HIS A 223 -0.71 16.64 -4.12
CA HIS A 223 -1.30 16.92 -5.42
C HIS A 223 -0.84 15.91 -6.48
N THR A 224 -1.83 15.42 -7.22
CA THR A 224 -1.65 14.80 -8.54
C THR A 224 -2.35 15.66 -9.58
N GLU A 225 -2.21 15.32 -10.85
CA GLU A 225 -2.95 16.00 -11.93
C GLU A 225 -4.46 15.97 -11.68
N GLN A 226 -4.99 14.91 -11.06
CA GLN A 226 -6.40 14.74 -10.77
C GLN A 226 -6.83 15.51 -9.52
N THR A 227 -6.07 15.43 -8.43
CA THR A 227 -6.43 16.10 -7.18
C THR A 227 -6.36 17.63 -7.27
N ARG A 228 -5.67 18.20 -8.27
CA ARG A 228 -5.60 19.65 -8.51
C ARG A 228 -6.85 20.23 -9.17
N ARG A 229 -7.75 19.40 -9.71
CA ARG A 229 -8.94 19.86 -10.45
C ARG A 229 -9.95 20.57 -9.55
N HIS A 230 -9.98 20.22 -8.26
CA HIS A 230 -10.85 20.87 -7.30
C HIS A 230 -10.23 20.90 -5.90
N ALA A 231 -10.42 21.96 -5.14
CA ALA A 231 -9.81 22.13 -3.82
C ALA A 231 -10.17 21.00 -2.83
N GLN A 232 -11.39 20.46 -2.88
CA GLN A 232 -11.86 19.38 -2.01
C GLN A 232 -11.41 17.96 -2.48
N LEU A 233 -10.78 17.85 -3.64
CA LEU A 233 -10.16 16.59 -4.10
C LEU A 233 -8.73 16.45 -3.61
N ILE A 234 -8.16 17.47 -2.99
CA ILE A 234 -6.79 17.45 -2.46
C ILE A 234 -6.57 16.23 -1.57
N ASN A 235 -5.36 15.69 -1.62
CA ASN A 235 -4.97 14.58 -0.76
C ASN A 235 -4.72 15.06 0.68
N ARG A 236 -4.87 14.16 1.64
CA ARG A 236 -4.58 14.46 3.04
C ARG A 236 -3.10 14.84 3.25
N PHE A 237 -2.84 15.69 4.22
CA PHE A 237 -1.49 16.06 4.65
C PHE A 237 -1.33 15.80 6.14
N ASP A 238 -0.71 14.68 6.48
CA ASP A 238 -0.40 14.31 7.86
C ASP A 238 0.96 14.88 8.26
N TYR A 239 1.04 15.52 9.43
CA TYR A 239 2.27 16.12 9.97
C TYR A 239 2.51 15.78 11.45
N ASP A 240 1.64 14.96 12.02
CA ASP A 240 1.72 14.46 13.41
C ASP A 240 2.92 13.50 13.61
N GLY A 241 3.12 13.08 14.85
CA GLY A 241 4.22 12.19 15.24
C GLY A 241 4.07 10.74 14.79
N ASP A 242 2.86 10.29 14.46
CA ASP A 242 2.56 8.90 14.12
C ASP A 242 2.46 8.70 12.59
N TYR A 243 1.67 9.51 11.91
CA TYR A 243 1.40 9.39 10.47
C TYR A 243 2.13 10.40 9.60
N GLY A 244 2.59 11.49 10.19
CA GLY A 244 3.38 12.50 9.48
C GLY A 244 4.76 11.96 9.13
N THR A 245 5.13 12.05 7.84
CA THR A 245 6.49 11.71 7.41
C THR A 245 7.48 12.79 7.79
N VAL A 246 8.78 12.45 7.82
CA VAL A 246 9.83 13.42 8.14
C VAL A 246 9.78 14.64 7.23
N LEU A 247 9.56 14.44 5.93
CA LEU A 247 9.50 15.52 4.96
C LEU A 247 8.30 16.45 5.22
N ASN A 248 7.12 15.89 5.49
CA ASN A 248 5.94 16.68 5.82
C ASN A 248 6.15 17.52 7.08
N ARG A 249 6.75 16.93 8.14
CA ARG A 249 7.09 17.68 9.36
C ARG A 249 8.08 18.81 9.07
N PHE A 250 9.12 18.55 8.30
CA PHE A 250 10.12 19.57 7.94
C PHE A 250 9.50 20.72 7.14
N LEU A 251 8.58 20.42 6.20
CA LEU A 251 7.86 21.43 5.44
C LEU A 251 7.04 22.36 6.36
N ILE A 252 6.30 21.79 7.32
CA ILE A 252 5.54 22.58 8.28
C ILE A 252 6.47 23.39 9.19
N GLN A 253 7.50 22.76 9.76
CA GLN A 253 8.45 23.43 10.64
C GLN A 253 9.13 24.59 9.93
N ALA A 254 9.58 24.41 8.71
CA ALA A 254 10.16 25.47 7.91
C ALA A 254 9.16 26.60 7.60
N ALA A 255 7.91 26.25 7.26
CA ALA A 255 6.88 27.23 6.93
C ALA A 255 6.52 28.15 8.11
N ILE A 256 6.56 27.64 9.33
CA ILE A 256 6.25 28.41 10.56
C ILE A 256 7.50 28.96 11.28
N GLY A 257 8.69 28.80 10.69
CA GLY A 257 9.95 29.23 11.32
C GLY A 257 10.38 28.41 12.56
N TYR A 258 9.85 27.20 12.71
CA TYR A 258 10.22 26.30 13.80
C TYR A 258 11.49 25.51 13.45
N PRO A 259 12.41 25.25 14.40
CA PRO A 259 13.60 24.45 14.15
C PRO A 259 13.27 23.05 13.61
N LEU A 260 14.01 22.59 12.59
CA LEU A 260 13.84 21.25 12.05
C LEU A 260 14.25 20.19 13.11
N THR A 261 13.33 19.29 13.44
CA THR A 261 13.57 18.24 14.42
C THR A 261 14.20 17.01 13.76
N VAL A 262 15.48 16.80 14.04
CA VAL A 262 16.27 15.69 13.50
C VAL A 262 16.42 14.60 14.54
N HIS A 263 16.21 13.33 14.16
CA HIS A 263 16.45 12.19 15.04
C HIS A 263 17.95 11.81 15.01
N GLY A 264 18.54 11.66 16.20
CA GLY A 264 19.95 11.31 16.35
C GLY A 264 20.87 12.36 15.70
N THR A 265 21.87 11.92 14.93
CA THR A 265 22.87 12.78 14.27
C THR A 265 22.42 13.32 12.91
N GLY A 266 21.27 12.92 12.41
CA GLY A 266 20.78 13.31 11.07
C GLY A 266 21.42 12.59 9.89
N GLY A 267 22.22 11.56 10.14
CA GLY A 267 22.90 10.79 9.08
C GLY A 267 22.01 9.76 8.35
N GLN A 268 20.71 9.73 8.61
CA GLN A 268 19.79 8.78 7.98
C GLN A 268 19.54 9.12 6.51
N THR A 269 19.75 8.13 5.63
CA THR A 269 19.35 8.21 4.22
C THR A 269 18.03 7.48 4.02
N ARG A 270 17.11 8.09 3.28
CA ARG A 270 15.79 7.50 2.95
C ARG A 270 15.45 7.78 1.48
N ALA A 271 14.79 6.83 0.85
CA ALA A 271 14.22 7.03 -0.47
C ALA A 271 12.84 7.69 -0.35
N PHE A 272 12.60 8.67 -1.20
CA PHE A 272 11.32 9.37 -1.32
C PHE A 272 10.76 9.21 -2.72
N ILE A 273 9.43 9.10 -2.80
CA ILE A 273 8.71 9.07 -4.07
C ILE A 273 7.54 10.07 -3.99
N HIS A 274 7.36 10.86 -5.03
CA HIS A 274 6.22 11.77 -5.10
C HIS A 274 4.92 10.99 -5.35
N ILE A 275 3.80 11.44 -4.78
CA ILE A 275 2.50 10.75 -4.88
C ILE A 275 2.07 10.54 -6.35
N GLN A 276 2.37 11.47 -7.25
CA GLN A 276 2.10 11.32 -8.69
C GLN A 276 2.87 10.14 -9.29
N ASP A 277 4.13 9.95 -8.91
CA ASP A 277 4.93 8.84 -9.42
C ASP A 277 4.51 7.52 -8.80
N SER A 278 4.09 7.54 -7.53
CA SER A 278 3.52 6.35 -6.88
C SER A 278 2.27 5.85 -7.61
N VAL A 279 1.32 6.72 -7.97
CA VAL A 279 0.12 6.30 -8.71
C VAL A 279 0.45 5.82 -10.13
N ARG A 280 1.46 6.41 -10.78
CA ARG A 280 1.95 5.93 -12.09
C ARG A 280 2.61 4.54 -12.00
N CYS A 281 3.38 4.27 -10.95
CA CYS A 281 3.93 2.94 -10.71
C CYS A 281 2.83 1.88 -10.55
N ILE A 282 1.75 2.21 -9.84
CA ILE A 282 0.59 1.32 -9.68
C ILE A 282 -0.09 1.07 -11.03
N GLU A 283 -0.32 2.12 -11.82
CA GLU A 283 -0.87 1.99 -13.17
C GLU A 283 0.01 1.09 -14.07
N LEU A 284 1.33 1.28 -14.03
CA LEU A 284 2.28 0.42 -14.76
C LEU A 284 2.21 -1.03 -14.31
N ALA A 285 2.08 -1.29 -13.01
CA ALA A 285 1.89 -2.65 -12.50
C ALA A 285 0.60 -3.27 -13.03
N LEU A 286 -0.51 -2.53 -13.00
CA LEU A 286 -1.81 -2.99 -13.52
C LEU A 286 -1.76 -3.31 -15.02
N LYS A 287 -1.00 -2.56 -15.80
CA LYS A 287 -0.80 -2.80 -17.24
C LYS A 287 0.10 -4.00 -17.55
N ASN A 288 0.88 -4.45 -16.57
CA ASN A 288 1.86 -5.52 -16.73
C ASN A 288 1.68 -6.64 -15.70
N PRO A 289 0.53 -7.34 -15.68
CA PRO A 289 0.28 -8.40 -14.72
C PRO A 289 1.28 -9.56 -14.92
N PRO A 290 1.73 -10.20 -13.84
CA PRO A 290 2.53 -11.43 -13.94
C PRO A 290 1.67 -12.57 -14.53
N ALA A 291 2.31 -13.58 -15.12
CA ALA A 291 1.61 -14.80 -15.52
C ALA A 291 1.15 -15.60 -14.29
N ARG A 292 0.08 -16.38 -14.42
CA ARG A 292 -0.36 -17.30 -13.35
C ARG A 292 0.76 -18.28 -12.99
N GLY A 293 0.90 -18.54 -11.69
CA GLY A 293 1.95 -19.42 -11.17
C GLY A 293 3.38 -18.88 -11.29
N SER A 294 3.55 -17.63 -11.73
CA SER A 294 4.84 -16.97 -11.68
C SER A 294 5.16 -16.48 -10.28
N ARG A 295 6.44 -16.21 -10.01
CA ARG A 295 6.85 -15.56 -8.75
C ARG A 295 6.17 -14.19 -8.62
N VAL A 296 5.93 -13.77 -7.37
CA VAL A 296 5.45 -12.43 -7.06
C VAL A 296 6.32 -11.38 -7.74
N GLY A 297 5.69 -10.48 -8.49
CA GLY A 297 6.39 -9.34 -9.11
C GLY A 297 6.67 -8.28 -8.05
N LEU A 298 7.92 -7.86 -7.90
CA LEU A 298 8.32 -6.86 -6.90
C LEU A 298 8.50 -5.47 -7.50
N ARG A 299 8.41 -5.37 -8.83
CA ARG A 299 8.45 -4.11 -9.59
C ARG A 299 7.66 -4.27 -10.89
N PRO A 300 7.14 -3.19 -11.47
CA PRO A 300 6.56 -3.26 -12.79
C PRO A 300 7.60 -3.82 -13.77
N ARG A 301 7.24 -4.85 -14.53
CA ARG A 301 8.09 -5.29 -15.64
C ARG A 301 8.05 -4.19 -16.70
N LEU A 302 9.06 -3.36 -16.73
CA LEU A 302 9.30 -2.46 -17.86
C LEU A 302 9.68 -3.36 -19.05
N ARG A 303 8.73 -3.63 -19.96
CA ARG A 303 9.12 -4.12 -21.28
C ARG A 303 9.90 -2.96 -21.90
N ASN A 304 11.11 -3.23 -22.35
CA ASN A 304 12.03 -2.28 -22.95
C ASN A 304 11.27 -1.26 -23.80
N PHE A 305 11.41 0.02 -23.47
CA PHE A 305 11.12 1.12 -24.34
C PHE A 305 12.30 1.33 -25.28
#